data_3b2bea5b5139527334440e1a4fde4f51
#
_entry.id   3b2bea5b5139527334440e1a4fde4f51
#
_cell.length_a   1.000
_cell.length_b   1.000
_cell.length_c   1.000
_cell.angle_alpha   90.00
_cell.angle_beta   90.00
_cell.angle_gamma   90.00
#
_symmetry.space_group_name_H-M   'P 1'
#
loop_
_entity.id
_entity.type
_entity.pdbx_description
1 polymer ?
#
loop_
_entity_poly.entity_id
_entity_poly.type
_entity_poly.pdbx_seq_one_letter_code
_entity_poly.pdbx_strand_id
1 'polypeptide(L)'
;MDNKRAAIYARVSTDEQAEKDLSIPFQLERCRYHAQGKGWDIAGEFVDAGESARTDKRPQFQEMISQARARKFDVIIVHKLDRFARNDYDFVIYEKELEELGIILESVSEPGDASTPAGYISRRMMQVISSWYSKNLAVEVKKGMQRSVEIGGWPKKAPLGYLNCHDEKHCWIEVDPDMGPFVTRAFREFATGKWTLDEWVDHAYSL
;
A
#
# COMPACT_ATOMS: atom_id res chain seq x y z
N MET A 1 -4.54 -27.80 -27.32
CA MET A 1 -4.08 -26.75 -26.41
C MET A 1 -5.18 -26.59 -25.37
N ASP A 2 -4.89 -26.85 -24.10
CA ASP A 2 -5.91 -26.67 -23.06
C ASP A 2 -6.24 -25.19 -22.94
N ASN A 3 -7.49 -24.86 -23.27
CA ASN A 3 -8.01 -23.51 -23.19
C ASN A 3 -8.23 -23.18 -21.70
N LYS A 4 -7.23 -22.54 -21.03
CA LYS A 4 -7.31 -22.20 -19.63
C LYS A 4 -8.23 -20.99 -19.42
N ARG A 5 -8.97 -21.03 -18.32
CA ARG A 5 -9.78 -19.88 -17.88
C ARG A 5 -8.92 -18.98 -17.01
N ALA A 6 -8.84 -17.71 -17.36
CA ALA A 6 -8.03 -16.72 -16.67
C ALA A 6 -8.88 -15.69 -15.92
N ALA A 7 -8.56 -15.42 -14.67
CA ALA A 7 -9.04 -14.27 -13.93
C ALA A 7 -8.00 -13.14 -14.01
N ILE A 8 -8.43 -11.91 -14.21
CA ILE A 8 -7.56 -10.73 -14.19
C ILE A 8 -7.78 -9.99 -12.88
N TYR A 9 -6.69 -9.63 -12.20
CA TYR A 9 -6.75 -8.77 -11.04
C TYR A 9 -5.95 -7.49 -11.26
N ALA A 10 -6.58 -6.34 -10.99
CA ALA A 10 -5.96 -5.02 -11.07
C ALA A 10 -6.24 -4.21 -9.81
N ARG A 11 -5.24 -3.44 -9.35
CA ARG A 11 -5.40 -2.50 -8.26
C ARG A 11 -4.52 -1.28 -8.42
N VAL A 12 -4.94 -0.17 -7.84
CA VAL A 12 -4.12 1.04 -7.64
C VAL A 12 -4.24 1.50 -6.20
N SER A 13 -3.19 2.14 -5.68
CA SER A 13 -3.27 2.95 -4.46
C SER A 13 -3.72 4.37 -4.79
N THR A 14 -4.19 5.13 -3.79
CA THR A 14 -4.57 6.55 -3.96
C THR A 14 -3.44 7.41 -4.51
N ASP A 15 -2.19 7.10 -4.15
CA ASP A 15 -1.01 7.86 -4.58
C ASP A 15 -0.57 7.52 -6.01
N GLU A 16 -0.90 6.31 -6.50
CA GLU A 16 -0.54 5.82 -7.83
C GLU A 16 -1.55 6.17 -8.94
N GLN A 17 -2.71 6.73 -8.59
CA GLN A 17 -3.74 7.10 -9.59
C GLN A 17 -3.28 8.17 -10.59
N ALA A 18 -2.22 8.93 -10.26
CA ALA A 18 -1.69 9.98 -11.10
C ALA A 18 -0.75 9.48 -12.23
N GLU A 19 -0.23 8.25 -12.13
CA GLU A 19 0.70 7.69 -13.11
C GLU A 19 -0.05 6.87 -14.18
N LYS A 20 0.12 7.24 -15.47
CA LYS A 20 -0.57 6.57 -16.59
C LYS A 20 -0.30 5.07 -16.68
N ASP A 21 0.94 4.65 -16.40
CA ASP A 21 1.38 3.25 -16.52
C ASP A 21 0.90 2.36 -15.36
N LEU A 22 0.32 2.97 -14.32
CA LEU A 22 -0.22 2.28 -13.16
C LEU A 22 -1.76 2.29 -13.15
N SER A 23 -2.39 2.98 -14.10
CA SER A 23 -3.85 3.09 -14.16
C SER A 23 -4.54 1.73 -14.37
N ILE A 24 -5.71 1.55 -13.76
CA ILE A 24 -6.51 0.32 -13.92
C ILE A 24 -6.78 -0.02 -15.39
N PRO A 25 -7.20 0.92 -16.26
CA PRO A 25 -7.43 0.62 -17.68
C PRO A 25 -6.18 0.05 -18.37
N PHE A 26 -5.00 0.62 -18.10
CA PHE A 26 -3.74 0.13 -18.66
C PHE A 26 -3.41 -1.30 -18.17
N GLN A 27 -3.54 -1.56 -16.87
CA GLN A 27 -3.30 -2.89 -16.31
C GLN A 27 -4.23 -3.94 -16.94
N LEU A 28 -5.53 -3.64 -17.05
CA LEU A 28 -6.52 -4.55 -17.65
C LEU A 28 -6.22 -4.79 -19.14
N GLU A 29 -5.90 -3.76 -19.90
CA GLU A 29 -5.54 -3.90 -21.31
C GLU A 29 -4.34 -4.82 -21.51
N ARG A 30 -3.27 -4.62 -20.72
CA ARG A 30 -2.07 -5.45 -20.77
C ARG A 30 -2.35 -6.90 -20.40
N CYS A 31 -3.16 -7.14 -19.36
CA CYS A 31 -3.54 -8.49 -18.94
C CYS A 31 -4.43 -9.18 -19.98
N ARG A 32 -5.39 -8.47 -20.59
CA ARG A 32 -6.22 -9.01 -21.68
C ARG A 32 -5.39 -9.41 -22.89
N TYR A 33 -4.46 -8.53 -23.29
CA TYR A 33 -3.56 -8.81 -24.41
C TYR A 33 -2.70 -10.05 -24.13
N HIS A 34 -2.19 -10.19 -22.91
CA HIS A 34 -1.41 -11.35 -22.48
C HIS A 34 -2.26 -12.65 -22.53
N ALA A 35 -3.49 -12.62 -21.97
CA ALA A 35 -4.42 -13.76 -22.01
C ALA A 35 -4.71 -14.17 -23.46
N GLN A 36 -4.99 -13.20 -24.34
CA GLN A 36 -5.23 -13.46 -25.75
C GLN A 36 -4.01 -14.10 -26.44
N GLY A 37 -2.80 -13.60 -26.16
CA GLY A 37 -1.57 -14.16 -26.73
C GLY A 37 -1.29 -15.61 -26.28
N LYS A 38 -1.79 -16.00 -25.09
CA LYS A 38 -1.71 -17.36 -24.54
C LYS A 38 -2.89 -18.25 -24.99
N GLY A 39 -3.91 -17.69 -25.63
CA GLY A 39 -5.13 -18.42 -25.99
C GLY A 39 -6.00 -18.80 -24.79
N TRP A 40 -6.01 -17.95 -23.74
CA TRP A 40 -6.81 -18.18 -22.54
C TRP A 40 -8.11 -17.39 -22.57
N ASP A 41 -9.20 -18.02 -22.08
CA ASP A 41 -10.49 -17.36 -21.94
C ASP A 41 -10.55 -16.55 -20.63
N ILE A 42 -11.03 -15.31 -20.70
CA ILE A 42 -11.19 -14.47 -19.51
C ILE A 42 -12.48 -14.85 -18.79
N ALA A 43 -12.35 -15.46 -17.62
CA ALA A 43 -13.45 -15.88 -16.76
C ALA A 43 -13.99 -14.76 -15.86
N GLY A 44 -13.18 -13.73 -15.58
CA GLY A 44 -13.59 -12.60 -14.77
C GLY A 44 -12.49 -11.56 -14.60
N GLU A 45 -12.91 -10.34 -14.25
CA GLU A 45 -12.02 -9.23 -13.95
C GLU A 45 -12.37 -8.67 -12.56
N PHE A 46 -11.37 -8.56 -11.71
CA PHE A 46 -11.49 -8.14 -10.33
C PHE A 46 -10.68 -6.87 -10.13
N VAL A 47 -11.33 -5.79 -9.71
CA VAL A 47 -10.70 -4.46 -9.66
C VAL A 47 -10.92 -3.84 -8.29
N ASP A 48 -9.83 -3.62 -7.56
CA ASP A 48 -9.84 -2.81 -6.35
C ASP A 48 -9.27 -1.40 -6.66
N ALA A 49 -10.19 -0.46 -6.98
CA ALA A 49 -9.85 0.94 -7.17
C ALA A 49 -9.63 1.60 -5.79
N GLY A 50 -8.45 2.19 -5.60
CA GLY A 50 -7.96 2.69 -4.32
C GLY A 50 -8.98 3.36 -3.41
N GLU A 51 -9.52 2.60 -2.48
CA GLU A 51 -10.09 3.17 -1.27
C GLU A 51 -8.96 3.42 -0.27
N SER A 52 -9.07 4.54 0.45
CA SER A 52 -8.07 5.11 1.34
C SER A 52 -7.21 4.06 2.09
N ALA A 53 -5.92 4.34 2.24
CA ALA A 53 -4.93 3.56 2.98
C ALA A 53 -5.32 3.16 4.43
N ARG A 54 -6.51 3.56 4.88
CA ARG A 54 -7.07 3.29 6.22
C ARG A 54 -7.97 2.07 6.32
N THR A 55 -8.55 1.58 5.22
CA THR A 55 -9.38 0.37 5.23
C THR A 55 -8.73 -0.72 4.40
N ASP A 56 -8.29 -1.77 5.08
CA ASP A 56 -7.60 -2.94 4.54
C ASP A 56 -8.54 -3.88 3.74
N LYS A 57 -9.62 -3.32 3.19
CA LYS A 57 -10.63 -4.10 2.49
C LYS A 57 -10.30 -4.10 0.99
N ARG A 58 -9.88 -5.27 0.49
CA ARG A 58 -9.79 -5.58 -0.95
C ARG A 58 -10.95 -6.51 -1.32
N PRO A 59 -12.18 -6.02 -1.44
CA PRO A 59 -13.36 -6.87 -1.62
C PRO A 59 -13.27 -7.69 -2.90
N GLN A 60 -12.73 -7.13 -3.97
CA GLN A 60 -12.58 -7.84 -5.24
C GLN A 60 -11.47 -8.89 -5.18
N PHE A 61 -10.38 -8.63 -4.46
CA PHE A 61 -9.36 -9.64 -4.20
C PHE A 61 -9.93 -10.82 -3.40
N GLN A 62 -10.69 -10.56 -2.35
CA GLN A 62 -11.30 -11.62 -1.53
C GLN A 62 -12.33 -12.42 -2.35
N GLU A 63 -13.12 -11.76 -3.19
CA GLU A 63 -14.03 -12.43 -4.10
C GLU A 63 -13.27 -13.31 -5.11
N MET A 64 -12.17 -12.79 -5.68
CA MET A 64 -11.31 -13.57 -6.58
C MET A 64 -10.77 -14.83 -5.88
N ILE A 65 -10.24 -14.70 -4.66
CA ILE A 65 -9.72 -15.85 -3.90
C ILE A 65 -10.86 -16.85 -3.57
N SER A 66 -12.05 -16.35 -3.21
CA SER A 66 -13.22 -17.22 -3.00
C SER A 66 -13.58 -18.02 -4.27
N GLN A 67 -13.54 -17.36 -5.43
CA GLN A 67 -13.77 -18.02 -6.71
C GLN A 67 -12.64 -18.97 -7.12
N ALA A 68 -11.40 -18.66 -6.74
CA ALA A 68 -10.25 -19.56 -6.90
C ALA A 68 -10.47 -20.87 -6.12
N ARG A 69 -10.90 -20.79 -4.86
CA ARG A 69 -11.27 -21.96 -4.04
C ARG A 69 -12.39 -22.79 -4.67
N ALA A 70 -13.33 -22.14 -5.35
CA ALA A 70 -14.39 -22.79 -6.10
C ALA A 70 -13.94 -23.28 -7.51
N ARG A 71 -12.64 -23.16 -7.85
CA ARG A 71 -12.03 -23.58 -9.13
C ARG A 71 -12.75 -23.04 -10.37
N LYS A 72 -13.18 -21.78 -10.31
CA LYS A 72 -13.87 -21.14 -11.44
C LYS A 72 -12.92 -20.75 -12.58
N PHE A 73 -11.61 -20.67 -12.30
CA PHE A 73 -10.56 -20.38 -13.28
C PHE A 73 -9.27 -21.14 -12.92
N ASP A 74 -8.35 -21.18 -13.87
CA ASP A 74 -7.14 -21.98 -13.81
C ASP A 74 -5.87 -21.10 -13.68
N VAL A 75 -6.00 -19.80 -13.99
CA VAL A 75 -4.92 -18.83 -13.98
C VAL A 75 -5.42 -17.51 -13.39
N ILE A 76 -4.59 -16.86 -12.58
CA ILE A 76 -4.75 -15.44 -12.19
C ILE A 76 -3.68 -14.65 -12.91
N ILE A 77 -4.06 -13.59 -13.63
CA ILE A 77 -3.18 -12.68 -14.34
C ILE A 77 -3.15 -11.34 -13.63
N VAL A 78 -1.96 -10.83 -13.35
CA VAL A 78 -1.71 -9.49 -12.82
C VAL A 78 -0.71 -8.75 -13.70
N HIS A 79 -0.77 -7.43 -13.73
CA HIS A 79 0.21 -6.64 -14.48
C HIS A 79 1.62 -6.79 -13.88
N LYS A 80 1.74 -6.71 -12.55
CA LYS A 80 2.96 -6.95 -11.75
C LYS A 80 2.61 -7.70 -10.48
N LEU A 81 3.56 -8.46 -9.91
CA LEU A 81 3.32 -9.23 -8.68
C LEU A 81 3.02 -8.35 -7.47
N ASP A 82 3.52 -7.11 -7.43
CA ASP A 82 3.20 -6.13 -6.39
C ASP A 82 1.72 -5.71 -6.40
N ARG A 83 1.00 -5.95 -7.50
CA ARG A 83 -0.45 -5.75 -7.59
C ARG A 83 -1.22 -6.87 -6.91
N PHE A 84 -0.68 -8.08 -6.87
CA PHE A 84 -1.33 -9.24 -6.25
C PHE A 84 -1.34 -9.13 -4.71
N ALA A 85 -0.20 -8.89 -4.09
CA ALA A 85 -0.09 -8.80 -2.64
C ALA A 85 0.48 -7.45 -2.18
N ARG A 86 0.17 -7.06 -0.95
CA ARG A 86 0.66 -5.79 -0.34
C ARG A 86 2.01 -5.94 0.33
N ASN A 87 2.33 -7.12 0.77
CA ASN A 87 3.57 -7.45 1.47
C ASN A 87 3.98 -8.89 1.15
N ASP A 88 5.22 -9.20 1.45
CA ASP A 88 5.81 -10.51 1.14
C ASP A 88 5.12 -11.66 1.89
N TYR A 89 4.60 -11.40 3.09
CA TYR A 89 3.93 -12.43 3.90
C TYR A 89 2.62 -12.85 3.27
N ASP A 90 1.75 -11.90 2.91
CA ASP A 90 0.48 -12.17 2.22
C ASP A 90 0.75 -12.86 0.87
N PHE A 91 1.79 -12.42 0.15
CA PHE A 91 2.16 -13.03 -1.13
C PHE A 91 2.45 -14.53 -0.95
N VAL A 92 3.29 -14.89 -0.01
CA VAL A 92 3.68 -16.30 0.22
C VAL A 92 2.48 -17.15 0.61
N ILE A 93 1.56 -16.63 1.45
CA ILE A 93 0.37 -17.36 1.88
C ILE A 93 -0.54 -17.63 0.69
N TYR A 94 -0.91 -16.60 -0.06
CA TYR A 94 -1.84 -16.76 -1.18
C TYR A 94 -1.21 -17.49 -2.35
N GLU A 95 0.08 -17.30 -2.64
CA GLU A 95 0.76 -18.07 -3.68
C GLU A 95 0.75 -19.57 -3.37
N LYS A 96 1.05 -19.94 -2.11
CA LYS A 96 0.99 -21.34 -1.68
C LYS A 96 -0.43 -21.92 -1.77
N GLU A 97 -1.43 -21.15 -1.35
CA GLU A 97 -2.83 -21.55 -1.47
C GLU A 97 -3.23 -21.80 -2.93
N LEU A 98 -2.84 -20.89 -3.84
CA LEU A 98 -3.09 -21.06 -5.27
C LEU A 98 -2.38 -22.29 -5.86
N GLU A 99 -1.14 -22.53 -5.44
CA GLU A 99 -0.37 -23.70 -5.85
C GLU A 99 -1.05 -25.01 -5.40
N GLU A 100 -1.56 -25.08 -4.17
CA GLU A 100 -2.32 -26.22 -3.65
C GLU A 100 -3.65 -26.43 -4.40
N LEU A 101 -4.26 -25.35 -4.91
CA LEU A 101 -5.46 -25.41 -5.76
C LEU A 101 -5.13 -25.73 -7.22
N GLY A 102 -3.85 -25.74 -7.61
CA GLY A 102 -3.42 -25.94 -9.00
C GLY A 102 -3.66 -24.72 -9.90
N ILE A 103 -3.80 -23.52 -9.31
CA ILE A 103 -4.02 -22.25 -10.01
C ILE A 103 -2.68 -21.55 -10.21
N ILE A 104 -2.41 -21.12 -11.45
CA ILE A 104 -1.17 -20.43 -11.81
C ILE A 104 -1.35 -18.93 -11.57
N LEU A 105 -0.39 -18.31 -10.86
CA LEU A 105 -0.27 -16.86 -10.79
C LEU A 105 0.72 -16.37 -11.85
N GLU A 106 0.24 -15.58 -12.82
CA GLU A 106 1.02 -15.06 -13.95
C GLU A 106 1.14 -13.54 -13.89
N SER A 107 2.36 -13.03 -14.08
CA SER A 107 2.64 -11.60 -14.19
C SER A 107 2.98 -11.22 -15.62
N VAL A 108 2.40 -10.13 -16.12
CA VAL A 108 2.62 -9.65 -17.50
C VAL A 108 3.98 -8.99 -17.67
N SER A 109 4.45 -8.26 -16.64
CA SER A 109 5.66 -7.43 -16.74
C SER A 109 6.93 -8.10 -16.22
N GLU A 110 6.78 -9.21 -15.48
CA GLU A 110 7.94 -9.88 -14.88
C GLU A 110 8.20 -11.19 -15.61
N PRO A 111 9.38 -11.35 -16.19
CA PRO A 111 9.71 -12.53 -16.96
C PRO A 111 9.87 -13.75 -16.05
N GLY A 112 9.25 -14.84 -16.45
CA GLY A 112 9.47 -16.14 -15.83
C GLY A 112 8.20 -16.98 -15.85
N ASP A 113 8.18 -18.00 -16.69
CA ASP A 113 7.21 -19.06 -16.59
C ASP A 113 7.39 -19.76 -15.24
N ALA A 114 6.48 -19.47 -14.29
CA ALA A 114 6.51 -20.05 -12.94
C ALA A 114 6.43 -21.59 -12.96
N SER A 115 6.03 -22.18 -14.07
CA SER A 115 6.00 -23.63 -14.25
C SER A 115 7.39 -24.25 -14.43
N THR A 116 8.42 -23.43 -14.72
CA THR A 116 9.79 -23.91 -14.83
C THR A 116 10.57 -23.70 -13.53
N PRO A 117 11.46 -24.65 -13.11
CA PRO A 117 12.30 -24.46 -11.92
C PRO A 117 13.13 -23.17 -11.96
N ALA A 118 13.64 -22.79 -13.13
CA ALA A 118 14.40 -21.56 -13.32
C ALA A 118 13.53 -20.29 -13.15
N GLY A 119 12.31 -20.28 -13.69
CA GLY A 119 11.35 -19.19 -13.53
C GLY A 119 10.89 -19.04 -12.08
N TYR A 120 10.65 -20.14 -11.37
CA TYR A 120 10.34 -20.15 -9.94
C TYR A 120 11.46 -19.50 -9.11
N ILE A 121 12.73 -19.92 -9.33
CA ILE A 121 13.88 -19.35 -8.62
C ILE A 121 14.05 -17.87 -8.94
N SER A 122 13.94 -17.48 -10.22
CA SER A 122 14.04 -16.08 -10.64
C SER A 122 13.00 -15.19 -9.95
N ARG A 123 11.73 -15.65 -9.88
CA ARG A 123 10.64 -14.96 -9.17
C ARG A 123 10.96 -14.80 -7.69
N ARG A 124 11.42 -15.85 -7.02
CA ARG A 124 11.78 -15.80 -5.59
C ARG A 124 12.94 -14.84 -5.33
N MET A 125 13.93 -14.82 -6.19
CA MET A 125 15.04 -13.86 -6.08
C MET A 125 14.57 -12.42 -6.23
N MET A 126 13.69 -12.13 -7.19
CA MET A 126 13.11 -10.78 -7.37
C MET A 126 12.29 -10.34 -6.16
N GLN A 127 11.51 -11.22 -5.54
CA GLN A 127 10.77 -10.94 -4.32
C GLN A 127 11.71 -10.59 -3.15
N VAL A 128 12.77 -11.40 -2.95
CA VAL A 128 13.76 -11.14 -1.90
C VAL A 128 14.45 -9.80 -2.12
N ILE A 129 14.84 -9.47 -3.35
CA ILE A 129 15.46 -8.18 -3.70
C ILE A 129 14.50 -7.01 -3.42
N SER A 130 13.23 -7.12 -3.84
CA SER A 130 12.22 -6.08 -3.61
C SER A 130 11.95 -5.87 -2.11
N SER A 131 11.85 -6.93 -1.35
CA SER A 131 11.70 -6.90 0.10
C SER A 131 12.91 -6.26 0.79
N TRP A 132 14.11 -6.66 0.40
CA TRP A 132 15.35 -6.08 0.90
C TRP A 132 15.43 -4.58 0.61
N TYR A 133 15.10 -4.16 -0.63
CA TYR A 133 15.11 -2.75 -1.03
C TYR A 133 14.14 -1.92 -0.17
N SER A 134 12.91 -2.40 0.01
CA SER A 134 11.90 -1.72 0.85
C SER A 134 12.35 -1.58 2.31
N LYS A 135 12.93 -2.64 2.89
CA LYS A 135 13.47 -2.61 4.26
C LYS A 135 14.67 -1.68 4.37
N ASN A 136 15.55 -1.69 3.39
CA ASN A 136 16.72 -0.80 3.37
C ASN A 136 16.31 0.66 3.25
N LEU A 137 15.34 0.96 2.38
CA LEU A 137 14.77 2.31 2.25
C LEU A 137 14.18 2.81 3.58
N ALA A 138 13.43 1.98 4.29
CA ALA A 138 12.88 2.33 5.60
C ALA A 138 13.98 2.67 6.63
N VAL A 139 15.09 1.94 6.61
CA VAL A 139 16.26 2.23 7.46
C VAL A 139 16.90 3.57 7.09
N GLU A 140 17.09 3.84 5.80
CA GLU A 140 17.69 5.10 5.32
C GLU A 140 16.79 6.31 5.62
N VAL A 141 15.48 6.19 5.42
CA VAL A 141 14.50 7.22 5.82
C VAL A 141 14.57 7.49 7.32
N LYS A 142 14.62 6.43 8.15
CA LYS A 142 14.73 6.59 9.61
C LYS A 142 16.02 7.31 10.01
N LYS A 143 17.15 6.98 9.39
CA LYS A 143 18.43 7.67 9.62
C LYS A 143 18.34 9.15 9.21
N GLY A 144 17.75 9.43 8.04
CA GLY A 144 17.52 10.79 7.58
C GLY A 144 16.67 11.63 8.55
N MET A 145 15.55 11.02 9.04
CA MET A 145 14.72 11.65 10.06
C MET A 145 15.48 11.92 11.36
N GLN A 146 16.26 10.95 11.83
CA GLN A 146 17.08 11.10 13.05
C GLN A 146 18.11 12.22 12.90
N ARG A 147 18.82 12.25 11.77
CA ARG A 147 19.77 13.32 11.48
C ARG A 147 19.11 14.70 11.43
N SER A 148 17.90 14.79 10.84
CA SER A 148 17.13 16.03 10.85
C SER A 148 16.86 16.52 12.29
N VAL A 149 16.46 15.61 13.18
CA VAL A 149 16.22 15.94 14.60
C VAL A 149 17.53 16.38 15.30
N GLU A 150 18.65 15.71 15.05
CA GLU A 150 19.96 16.04 15.64
C GLU A 150 20.43 17.45 15.29
N ILE A 151 20.05 17.97 14.12
CA ILE A 151 20.35 19.35 13.70
C ILE A 151 19.25 20.36 14.06
N GLY A 152 18.28 19.96 14.91
CA GLY A 152 17.20 20.83 15.38
C GLY A 152 15.98 20.88 14.46
N GLY A 153 15.90 20.02 13.46
CA GLY A 153 14.76 19.94 12.55
C GLY A 153 13.58 19.15 13.12
N TRP A 154 12.42 19.31 12.48
CA TRP A 154 11.19 18.59 12.83
C TRP A 154 10.62 17.84 11.61
N PRO A 155 11.02 16.58 11.36
CA PRO A 155 10.62 15.82 10.16
C PRO A 155 9.23 15.17 10.25
N LYS A 156 8.37 15.60 11.16
CA LYS A 156 7.03 15.07 11.38
C LYS A 156 5.98 16.19 11.29
N LYS A 157 4.70 15.78 11.33
CA LYS A 157 3.60 16.73 11.49
C LYS A 157 3.80 17.53 12.80
N ALA A 158 3.66 18.85 12.72
CA ALA A 158 3.73 19.71 13.90
C ALA A 158 2.63 19.33 14.91
N PRO A 159 2.91 19.35 16.21
CA PRO A 159 1.90 19.19 17.25
C PRO A 159 0.94 20.39 17.24
N LEU A 160 -0.19 20.23 17.92
CA LEU A 160 -1.19 21.30 18.05
C LEU A 160 -0.55 22.55 18.69
N GLY A 161 -0.83 23.70 18.11
CA GLY A 161 -0.24 24.98 18.52
C GLY A 161 1.08 25.33 17.83
N TYR A 162 1.51 24.52 16.87
CA TYR A 162 2.68 24.77 16.03
C TYR A 162 2.36 24.58 14.56
N LEU A 163 3.08 25.30 13.70
CA LEU A 163 3.04 25.19 12.23
C LEU A 163 4.32 24.53 11.73
N ASN A 164 4.19 23.69 10.71
CA ASN A 164 5.35 23.16 9.99
C ASN A 164 5.94 24.23 9.08
N CYS A 165 7.22 24.51 9.25
CA CYS A 165 8.00 25.38 8.38
C CYS A 165 9.09 24.58 7.68
N HIS A 166 9.42 24.94 6.44
CA HIS A 166 10.49 24.29 5.68
C HIS A 166 11.13 25.27 4.69
N ASP A 167 12.38 25.05 4.43
CA ASP A 167 13.12 25.59 3.29
C ASP A 167 13.63 24.43 2.41
N GLU A 168 14.51 24.72 1.46
CA GLU A 168 15.08 23.69 0.57
C GLU A 168 15.90 22.60 1.29
N LYS A 169 16.36 22.85 2.51
CA LYS A 169 17.30 21.95 3.23
C LYS A 169 16.85 21.54 4.62
N HIS A 170 15.97 22.33 5.24
CA HIS A 170 15.58 22.13 6.63
C HIS A 170 14.06 22.17 6.79
N CYS A 171 13.58 21.42 7.77
CA CYS A 171 12.20 21.49 8.24
C CYS A 171 12.21 21.75 9.75
N TRP A 172 11.41 22.72 10.21
CA TRP A 172 11.27 23.06 11.62
C TRP A 172 9.81 23.36 11.97
N ILE A 173 9.54 23.68 13.21
CA ILE A 173 8.21 24.12 13.65
C ILE A 173 8.30 25.49 14.28
N GLU A 174 7.28 26.32 14.08
CA GLU A 174 7.10 27.62 14.72
C GLU A 174 5.78 27.63 15.49
N VAL A 175 5.68 28.53 16.47
CA VAL A 175 4.42 28.67 17.22
C VAL A 175 3.35 29.20 16.29
N ASP A 176 2.22 28.52 16.24
CA ASP A 176 1.02 28.97 15.55
C ASP A 176 0.48 30.22 16.25
N PRO A 177 0.39 31.40 15.58
CA PRO A 177 -0.07 32.63 16.22
C PRO A 177 -1.52 32.56 16.71
N ASP A 178 -2.37 31.74 16.08
CA ASP A 178 -3.77 31.60 16.42
C ASP A 178 -3.97 30.52 17.51
N MET A 179 -3.42 29.33 17.28
CA MET A 179 -3.63 28.18 18.15
C MET A 179 -2.64 28.09 19.32
N GLY A 180 -1.44 28.66 19.20
CA GLY A 180 -0.41 28.62 20.24
C GLY A 180 -0.83 29.23 21.58
N PRO A 181 -1.43 30.45 21.60
CA PRO A 181 -1.97 31.05 22.82
C PRO A 181 -3.04 30.19 23.49
N PHE A 182 -3.95 29.61 22.69
CA PHE A 182 -5.00 28.70 23.19
C PHE A 182 -4.40 27.47 23.86
N VAL A 183 -3.47 26.80 23.20
CA VAL A 183 -2.79 25.60 23.75
C VAL A 183 -2.03 25.95 25.03
N THR A 184 -1.33 27.10 25.06
CA THR A 184 -0.63 27.57 26.25
C THR A 184 -1.59 27.80 27.42
N ARG A 185 -2.73 28.42 27.16
CA ARG A 185 -3.77 28.63 28.15
C ARG A 185 -4.30 27.30 28.66
N ALA A 186 -4.60 26.35 27.76
CA ALA A 186 -5.04 25.01 28.08
C ALA A 186 -4.15 24.32 29.11
N PHE A 187 -2.85 24.26 28.82
CA PHE A 187 -1.87 23.65 29.72
C PHE A 187 -1.80 24.36 31.08
N ARG A 188 -1.84 25.70 31.10
CA ARG A 188 -1.79 26.47 32.35
C ARG A 188 -3.01 26.23 33.23
N GLU A 189 -4.20 26.26 32.65
CA GLU A 189 -5.45 26.03 33.38
C GLU A 189 -5.54 24.58 33.89
N PHE A 190 -5.19 23.60 33.06
CA PHE A 190 -5.18 22.21 33.45
C PHE A 190 -4.17 21.91 34.56
N ALA A 191 -3.00 22.53 34.53
CA ALA A 191 -1.94 22.38 35.55
C ALA A 191 -2.35 22.89 36.94
N THR A 192 -3.44 23.67 37.05
CA THR A 192 -3.96 24.11 38.36
C THR A 192 -4.59 22.97 39.19
N GLY A 193 -4.87 21.81 38.56
CA GLY A 193 -5.52 20.68 39.18
C GLY A 193 -7.01 20.90 39.50
N LYS A 194 -7.61 21.98 38.99
CA LYS A 194 -9.03 22.32 39.23
C LYS A 194 -10.00 21.62 38.29
N TRP A 195 -9.47 21.07 37.20
CA TRP A 195 -10.23 20.53 36.09
C TRP A 195 -9.93 19.04 35.89
N THR A 196 -10.97 18.24 35.71
CA THR A 196 -10.83 16.95 35.01
C THR A 196 -10.70 17.22 33.51
N LEU A 197 -10.28 16.21 32.73
CA LEU A 197 -10.12 16.36 31.29
C LEU A 197 -11.44 16.72 30.60
N ASP A 198 -12.53 16.06 31.00
CA ASP A 198 -13.86 16.28 30.42
C ASP A 198 -14.40 17.66 30.75
N GLU A 199 -14.31 18.10 32.01
CA GLU A 199 -14.72 19.44 32.44
C GLU A 199 -13.89 20.53 31.72
N TRP A 200 -12.60 20.31 31.50
CA TRP A 200 -11.78 21.28 30.78
C TRP A 200 -12.14 21.35 29.29
N VAL A 201 -12.48 20.22 28.65
CA VAL A 201 -12.96 20.17 27.26
C VAL A 201 -14.25 20.97 27.12
N ASP A 202 -15.24 20.77 28.02
CA ASP A 202 -16.49 21.53 27.99
C ASP A 202 -16.26 23.02 28.19
N HIS A 203 -15.35 23.39 29.11
CA HIS A 203 -14.94 24.78 29.30
C HIS A 203 -14.29 25.37 28.04
N ALA A 204 -13.44 24.62 27.37
CA ALA A 204 -12.74 25.04 26.14
C ALA A 204 -13.71 25.32 24.97
N TYR A 205 -14.84 24.59 24.89
CA TYR A 205 -15.89 24.86 23.90
C TYR A 205 -16.68 26.14 24.18
N SER A 206 -16.61 26.68 25.39
CA SER A 206 -17.27 27.92 25.77
C SER A 206 -16.42 29.19 25.57
N LEU A 207 -15.17 29.03 25.14
CA LEU A 207 -14.20 30.11 24.91
C LEU A 207 -14.15 30.54 23.45
#